data_36b2da536ef2cacf9901b210e443b5f3
#
_entry.id   36b2da536ef2cacf9901b210e443b5f3
#
_cell.length_a   1.000
_cell.length_b   1.000
_cell.length_c   1.000
_cell.angle_alpha   90.00
_cell.angle_beta   90.00
_cell.angle_gamma   90.00
#
_symmetry.space_group_name_H-M   'P 1'
#
loop_
_entity.id
_entity.type
_entity.pdbx_description
1 polymer ?
#
loop_
_entity_poly.entity_id
_entity_poly.type
_entity_poly.pdbx_seq_one_letter_code
_entity_poly.pdbx_strand_id
1 'polypeptide(L)'
;MKRILVTLVGGLFLSALCVSSQPQPPVCVLLETQLGPITIEVDAARAPVTAANFLRYVDAGFYNGGVFHRTVRLSNQPNNNVKIEVIQAGADPARARSGFPPIPLERTNKPGLAHTDGCVSMARDTPDTATSDFFICIGDQPALDFGGARNPDGQGFAAFGRVIKGMDVVRKIQAAPADAQKLTPPVKILSAKRL
;
A
#
# COMPACT_ATOMS: atom_id res chain seq x y z
N MET A 1 -56.06 59.89 16.63
CA MET A 1 -54.86 59.70 15.80
C MET A 1 -54.09 58.45 16.35
N LYS A 2 -54.25 57.28 15.74
CA LYS A 2 -53.53 56.00 16.15
C LYS A 2 -52.35 55.81 15.22
N ARG A 3 -51.13 55.77 15.77
CA ARG A 3 -49.92 55.46 15.02
C ARG A 3 -49.73 53.95 15.02
N ILE A 4 -49.66 53.37 13.83
CA ILE A 4 -49.36 51.94 13.60
C ILE A 4 -47.85 51.85 13.49
N LEU A 5 -47.25 51.05 14.38
CA LEU A 5 -45.82 50.71 14.36
C LEU A 5 -45.67 49.41 13.54
N VAL A 6 -45.00 49.50 12.37
CA VAL A 6 -44.67 48.34 11.53
C VAL A 6 -43.27 47.86 11.93
N THR A 7 -43.21 46.67 12.54
CA THR A 7 -41.94 46.01 12.88
C THR A 7 -41.49 45.17 11.70
N LEU A 8 -40.35 45.56 11.08
CA LEU A 8 -39.71 44.81 10.00
C LEU A 8 -38.85 43.71 10.62
N VAL A 9 -39.25 42.42 10.46
CA VAL A 9 -38.45 41.27 10.84
C VAL A 9 -37.54 40.89 9.66
N GLY A 10 -36.26 41.26 9.76
CA GLY A 10 -35.23 40.86 8.79
C GLY A 10 -34.80 39.43 9.02
N GLY A 11 -35.21 38.51 8.16
CA GLY A 11 -34.74 37.14 8.16
C GLY A 11 -33.34 37.03 7.57
N LEU A 12 -32.38 36.64 8.41
CA LEU A 12 -31.01 36.36 7.99
C LEU A 12 -30.96 34.95 7.38
N PHE A 13 -30.92 34.86 6.05
CA PHE A 13 -30.71 33.59 5.34
C PHE A 13 -29.22 33.21 5.42
N LEU A 14 -28.90 32.27 6.28
CA LEU A 14 -27.57 31.64 6.35
C LEU A 14 -27.46 30.61 5.21
N SER A 15 -26.88 31.01 4.08
CA SER A 15 -26.58 30.09 2.98
C SER A 15 -25.44 29.14 3.38
N ALA A 16 -25.74 27.88 3.72
CA ALA A 16 -24.73 26.87 3.92
C ALA A 16 -24.08 26.53 2.56
N LEU A 17 -22.83 26.95 2.37
CA LEU A 17 -21.99 26.51 1.26
C LEU A 17 -21.65 25.02 1.44
N CYS A 18 -22.37 24.14 0.74
CA CYS A 18 -21.96 22.75 0.57
C CYS A 18 -20.68 22.73 -0.27
N VAL A 19 -19.52 22.63 0.39
CA VAL A 19 -18.25 22.32 -0.28
C VAL A 19 -18.34 20.89 -0.78
N SER A 20 -18.65 20.73 -2.07
CA SER A 20 -18.58 19.45 -2.77
C SER A 20 -17.11 19.09 -2.89
N SER A 21 -16.63 18.12 -2.08
CA SER A 21 -15.31 17.55 -2.24
C SER A 21 -15.28 16.73 -3.55
N GLN A 22 -14.66 17.27 -4.57
CA GLN A 22 -14.37 16.53 -5.81
C GLN A 22 -13.50 15.34 -5.46
N PRO A 23 -13.79 14.12 -5.99
CA PRO A 23 -12.91 12.98 -5.80
C PRO A 23 -11.52 13.34 -6.32
N GLN A 24 -10.51 13.28 -5.47
CA GLN A 24 -9.12 13.47 -5.88
C GLN A 24 -8.74 12.31 -6.83
N PRO A 25 -8.06 12.59 -7.95
CA PRO A 25 -7.60 11.53 -8.84
C PRO A 25 -6.69 10.57 -8.07
N PRO A 26 -6.73 9.26 -8.37
CA PRO A 26 -5.88 8.28 -7.70
C PRO A 26 -4.41 8.63 -7.91
N VAL A 27 -3.62 8.55 -6.85
CA VAL A 27 -2.17 8.76 -6.93
C VAL A 27 -1.53 7.51 -7.48
N CYS A 28 -0.80 7.64 -8.60
CA CYS A 28 -0.04 6.55 -9.19
C CYS A 28 1.46 6.70 -8.89
N VAL A 29 2.14 5.58 -8.64
CA VAL A 29 3.59 5.51 -8.46
C VAL A 29 4.18 4.58 -9.51
N LEU A 30 5.20 5.05 -10.23
CA LEU A 30 6.00 4.25 -11.14
C LEU A 30 7.25 3.76 -10.42
N LEU A 31 7.42 2.45 -10.37
CA LEU A 31 8.65 1.77 -9.98
C LEU A 31 9.38 1.32 -11.25
N GLU A 32 10.51 1.93 -11.56
CA GLU A 32 11.41 1.41 -12.59
C GLU A 32 12.28 0.31 -11.97
N THR A 33 12.20 -0.91 -12.48
CA THR A 33 13.00 -2.03 -11.98
C THR A 33 13.96 -2.55 -13.04
N GLN A 34 14.95 -3.36 -12.65
CA GLN A 34 15.86 -4.03 -13.59
C GLN A 34 15.13 -4.95 -14.59
N LEU A 35 13.91 -5.41 -14.25
CA LEU A 35 13.13 -6.33 -15.09
C LEU A 35 11.97 -5.65 -15.83
N GLY A 36 11.83 -4.32 -15.67
CA GLY A 36 10.81 -3.50 -16.31
C GLY A 36 10.02 -2.64 -15.32
N PRO A 37 9.11 -1.79 -15.83
CA PRO A 37 8.31 -0.88 -15.01
C PRO A 37 7.11 -1.57 -14.37
N ILE A 38 6.77 -1.14 -13.14
CA ILE A 38 5.56 -1.49 -12.42
C ILE A 38 4.85 -0.19 -12.03
N THR A 39 3.57 -0.04 -12.38
CA THR A 39 2.77 1.11 -11.96
C THR A 39 1.78 0.68 -10.88
N ILE A 40 1.83 1.35 -9.73
CA ILE A 40 0.98 1.11 -8.57
C ILE A 40 0.00 2.26 -8.44
N GLU A 41 -1.30 1.97 -8.39
CA GLU A 41 -2.33 2.90 -7.95
C GLU A 41 -2.46 2.82 -6.43
N VAL A 42 -2.31 3.94 -5.74
CA VAL A 42 -2.32 4.05 -4.27
C VAL A 42 -3.69 4.50 -3.80
N ASP A 43 -4.30 3.77 -2.88
CA ASP A 43 -5.63 4.04 -2.35
C ASP A 43 -5.58 4.82 -1.03
N ALA A 44 -5.35 6.10 -1.13
CA ALA A 44 -5.31 7.00 0.02
C ALA A 44 -6.68 7.20 0.70
N ALA A 45 -7.78 6.89 0.01
CA ALA A 45 -9.12 7.03 0.58
C ALA A 45 -9.44 5.91 1.58
N ARG A 46 -9.03 4.67 1.30
CA ARG A 46 -9.33 3.49 2.12
C ARG A 46 -8.22 3.13 3.10
N ALA A 47 -6.95 3.46 2.78
CA ALA A 47 -5.79 3.24 3.64
C ALA A 47 -4.94 4.51 3.79
N PRO A 48 -5.46 5.60 4.38
CA PRO A 48 -4.81 6.91 4.37
C PRO A 48 -3.45 6.92 5.08
N VAL A 49 -3.29 6.23 6.20
CA VAL A 49 -2.03 6.18 6.96
C VAL A 49 -0.96 5.40 6.20
N THR A 50 -1.32 4.24 5.68
CA THR A 50 -0.43 3.35 4.94
C THR A 50 -0.02 3.97 3.62
N ALA A 51 -0.99 4.53 2.87
CA ALA A 51 -0.73 5.25 1.63
C ALA A 51 0.20 6.44 1.83
N ALA A 52 -0.07 7.27 2.85
CA ALA A 52 0.79 8.41 3.19
C ALA A 52 2.21 7.98 3.55
N ASN A 53 2.37 6.88 4.29
CA ASN A 53 3.68 6.32 4.62
C ASN A 53 4.44 5.88 3.36
N PHE A 54 3.81 5.06 2.50
CA PHE A 54 4.44 4.61 1.26
C PHE A 54 4.85 5.80 0.37
N LEU A 55 3.96 6.75 0.16
CA LEU A 55 4.22 7.95 -0.64
C LEU A 55 5.35 8.80 -0.06
N ARG A 56 5.46 8.91 1.27
CA ARG A 56 6.57 9.62 1.94
C ARG A 56 7.93 8.96 1.65
N TYR A 57 8.00 7.63 1.64
CA TYR A 57 9.21 6.91 1.25
C TYR A 57 9.55 7.11 -0.24
N VAL A 58 8.55 7.16 -1.12
CA VAL A 58 8.71 7.48 -2.55
C VAL A 58 9.28 8.89 -2.72
N ASP A 59 8.62 9.90 -2.12
CA ASP A 59 8.99 11.32 -2.26
C ASP A 59 10.39 11.62 -1.70
N ALA A 60 10.77 10.96 -0.61
CA ALA A 60 12.10 11.08 -0.02
C ALA A 60 13.16 10.24 -0.77
N GLY A 61 12.79 9.54 -1.85
CA GLY A 61 13.70 8.75 -2.68
C GLY A 61 14.30 7.52 -2.00
N PHE A 62 13.65 6.97 -0.96
CA PHE A 62 14.16 5.80 -0.25
C PHE A 62 14.11 4.52 -1.08
N TYR A 63 13.21 4.44 -2.05
CA TYR A 63 13.11 3.29 -2.95
C TYR A 63 14.07 3.36 -4.15
N ASN A 64 14.76 4.49 -4.38
CA ASN A 64 15.82 4.57 -5.40
C ASN A 64 17.04 3.78 -4.91
N GLY A 65 17.37 2.69 -5.59
CA GLY A 65 18.35 1.70 -5.13
C GLY A 65 17.76 0.64 -4.19
N GLY A 66 16.47 0.73 -3.85
CA GLY A 66 15.74 -0.31 -3.14
C GLY A 66 15.74 -1.64 -3.90
N VAL A 67 15.33 -2.71 -3.26
CA VAL A 67 15.40 -4.05 -3.86
C VAL A 67 14.15 -4.87 -3.55
N PHE A 68 13.72 -5.67 -4.52
CA PHE A 68 12.95 -6.87 -4.26
C PHE A 68 13.93 -7.92 -3.73
N HIS A 69 13.80 -8.26 -2.46
CA HIS A 69 14.74 -9.15 -1.78
C HIS A 69 14.17 -10.54 -1.50
N ARG A 70 12.84 -10.68 -1.60
CA ARG A 70 12.16 -11.94 -1.24
C ARG A 70 11.08 -12.29 -2.26
N THR A 71 11.00 -13.59 -2.58
CA THR A 71 9.92 -14.19 -3.37
C THR A 71 9.33 -15.38 -2.60
N VAL A 72 8.01 -15.38 -2.44
CA VAL A 72 7.28 -16.46 -1.77
C VAL A 72 6.40 -17.14 -2.81
N ARG A 73 6.62 -18.46 -2.98
CA ARG A 73 5.93 -19.33 -3.93
C ARG A 73 5.36 -20.53 -3.19
N LEU A 74 4.37 -21.20 -3.75
CA LEU A 74 3.81 -22.41 -3.15
C LEU A 74 4.89 -23.48 -2.87
N SER A 75 5.91 -23.56 -3.74
CA SER A 75 7.00 -24.56 -3.67
C SER A 75 8.08 -24.26 -2.63
N ASN A 76 8.23 -22.99 -2.16
CA ASN A 76 9.33 -22.62 -1.26
C ASN A 76 8.88 -22.30 0.18
N GLN A 77 7.77 -22.89 0.63
CA GLN A 77 7.21 -22.78 1.97
C GLN A 77 6.97 -24.15 2.61
N PRO A 78 7.99 -25.02 2.76
CA PRO A 78 7.78 -26.40 3.19
C PRO A 78 7.18 -26.51 4.60
N ASN A 79 7.49 -25.56 5.47
CA ASN A 79 7.11 -25.57 6.89
C ASN A 79 5.89 -24.68 7.20
N ASN A 80 5.14 -24.22 6.16
CA ASN A 80 3.98 -23.38 6.37
C ASN A 80 2.73 -24.03 5.77
N ASN A 81 1.75 -24.31 6.62
CA ASN A 81 0.47 -24.91 6.19
C ASN A 81 -0.42 -23.93 5.46
N VAL A 82 -0.27 -22.63 5.74
CA VAL A 82 -1.01 -21.55 5.06
C VAL A 82 -0.07 -20.92 4.05
N LYS A 83 -0.13 -21.38 2.81
CA LYS A 83 0.74 -20.92 1.72
C LYS A 83 0.21 -19.63 1.09
N ILE A 84 1.12 -18.75 0.70
CA ILE A 84 0.84 -17.50 -0.01
C ILE A 84 1.79 -17.34 -1.20
N GLU A 85 1.47 -16.43 -2.10
CA GLU A 85 2.34 -16.06 -3.21
C GLU A 85 2.51 -14.54 -3.28
N VAL A 86 3.73 -14.07 -2.99
CA VAL A 86 4.05 -12.63 -2.99
C VAL A 86 5.50 -12.41 -3.42
N ILE A 87 5.80 -11.21 -3.91
CA ILE A 87 7.16 -10.65 -3.94
C ILE A 87 7.22 -9.50 -2.93
N GLN A 88 8.33 -9.38 -2.21
CA GLN A 88 8.53 -8.35 -1.19
C GLN A 88 9.73 -7.49 -1.52
N ALA A 89 9.55 -6.19 -1.37
CA ALA A 89 10.56 -5.18 -1.59
C ALA A 89 10.69 -4.24 -0.39
N GLY A 90 11.79 -3.51 -0.34
CA GLY A 90 12.04 -2.49 0.67
C GLY A 90 12.88 -1.35 0.14
N ALA A 91 13.13 -0.37 1.01
CA ALA A 91 14.01 0.77 0.75
C ALA A 91 15.45 0.31 0.42
N ASP A 92 16.24 1.23 -0.15
CA ASP A 92 17.67 1.02 -0.34
C ASP A 92 18.32 0.53 0.98
N PRO A 93 18.96 -0.65 0.98
CA PRO A 93 19.58 -1.20 2.18
C PRO A 93 20.58 -0.26 2.86
N ALA A 94 21.25 0.61 2.10
CA ALA A 94 22.16 1.62 2.65
C ALA A 94 21.44 2.71 3.45
N ARG A 95 20.15 2.94 3.18
CA ARG A 95 19.32 3.99 3.78
C ARG A 95 18.22 3.46 4.71
N ALA A 96 17.95 2.17 4.70
CA ALA A 96 16.81 1.57 5.42
C ALA A 96 16.81 1.90 6.93
N ARG A 97 17.99 2.01 7.55
CA ARG A 97 18.12 2.35 8.99
C ARG A 97 17.78 3.81 9.32
N SER A 98 17.79 4.71 8.35
CA SER A 98 17.46 6.13 8.51
C SER A 98 16.02 6.45 8.08
N GLY A 99 15.17 5.41 7.93
CA GLY A 99 13.78 5.54 7.52
C GLY A 99 12.90 6.23 8.54
N PHE A 100 11.60 6.27 8.22
CA PHE A 100 10.60 6.90 9.08
C PHE A 100 10.13 5.94 10.19
N PRO A 101 9.55 6.48 11.28
CA PRO A 101 8.96 5.66 12.35
C PRO A 101 7.88 4.70 11.82
N PRO A 102 7.66 3.57 12.51
CA PRO A 102 6.59 2.64 12.16
C PRO A 102 5.21 3.28 12.25
N ILE A 103 4.26 2.71 11.52
CA ILE A 103 2.89 3.19 11.41
C ILE A 103 1.89 2.21 12.01
N PRO A 104 0.71 2.69 12.49
CA PRO A 104 -0.40 1.84 12.89
C PRO A 104 -0.90 0.95 11.74
N LEU A 105 -1.35 -0.26 12.08
CA LEU A 105 -1.89 -1.23 11.14
C LEU A 105 -3.32 -0.84 10.71
N GLU A 106 -3.51 -0.55 9.43
CA GLU A 106 -4.83 -0.41 8.81
C GLU A 106 -5.31 -1.77 8.29
N ARG A 107 -6.27 -2.36 9.01
CA ARG A 107 -6.78 -3.72 8.71
C ARG A 107 -7.73 -3.74 7.52
N THR A 108 -7.76 -4.85 6.78
CA THR A 108 -8.61 -5.04 5.60
C THR A 108 -10.10 -5.30 5.92
N ASN A 109 -10.50 -5.38 7.20
CA ASN A 109 -11.90 -5.46 7.61
C ASN A 109 -12.72 -4.17 7.32
N LYS A 110 -12.07 -3.09 6.97
CA LYS A 110 -12.73 -1.93 6.38
C LYS A 110 -13.06 -2.20 4.91
N PRO A 111 -14.20 -1.68 4.38
CA PRO A 111 -14.65 -2.04 3.04
C PRO A 111 -13.61 -1.79 1.96
N GLY A 112 -13.32 -2.82 1.17
CA GLY A 112 -12.81 -2.68 -0.18
C GLY A 112 -11.33 -2.87 -0.43
N LEU A 113 -10.50 -3.30 0.54
CA LEU A 113 -9.08 -3.59 0.29
C LEU A 113 -8.75 -5.02 0.71
N ALA A 114 -9.11 -6.00 -0.12
CA ALA A 114 -8.68 -7.39 0.05
C ALA A 114 -7.35 -7.64 -0.69
N HIS A 115 -6.63 -8.68 -0.26
CA HIS A 115 -5.39 -9.13 -0.89
C HIS A 115 -5.67 -9.97 -2.15
N THR A 116 -6.21 -9.31 -3.19
CA THR A 116 -6.43 -9.92 -4.52
C THR A 116 -5.17 -9.85 -5.38
N ASP A 117 -5.19 -10.47 -6.59
CA ASP A 117 -4.06 -10.43 -7.55
C ASP A 117 -3.63 -8.97 -7.82
N GLY A 118 -2.34 -8.69 -7.68
CA GLY A 118 -1.77 -7.35 -7.83
C GLY A 118 -1.97 -6.41 -6.65
N CYS A 119 -2.63 -6.82 -5.57
CA CYS A 119 -2.73 -6.01 -4.34
C CYS A 119 -1.34 -5.68 -3.79
N VAL A 120 -1.16 -4.42 -3.39
CA VAL A 120 0.07 -3.93 -2.73
C VAL A 120 -0.24 -3.67 -1.26
N SER A 121 0.60 -4.23 -0.38
CA SER A 121 0.38 -4.22 1.07
C SER A 121 1.68 -4.03 1.84
N MET A 122 1.62 -3.39 3.02
CA MET A 122 2.82 -3.20 3.85
C MET A 122 3.19 -4.48 4.60
N ALA A 123 4.48 -4.81 4.54
CA ALA A 123 5.05 -5.87 5.37
C ALA A 123 5.23 -5.38 6.81
N ARG A 124 5.09 -6.30 7.76
CA ARG A 124 5.25 -6.06 9.20
C ARG A 124 5.72 -7.33 9.91
N ASP A 125 6.30 -7.18 11.07
CA ASP A 125 6.56 -8.29 12.00
C ASP A 125 5.35 -8.51 12.91
N THR A 126 5.04 -7.52 13.76
CA THR A 126 3.85 -7.49 14.62
C THR A 126 2.94 -6.31 14.21
N PRO A 127 1.70 -6.20 14.72
CA PRO A 127 0.89 -4.99 14.52
C PRO A 127 1.68 -3.72 14.86
N ASP A 128 1.47 -2.66 14.09
CA ASP A 128 2.05 -1.33 14.28
C ASP A 128 3.58 -1.25 14.13
N THR A 129 4.19 -2.17 13.37
CA THR A 129 5.66 -2.19 13.12
C THR A 129 6.04 -1.94 11.66
N ALA A 130 5.07 -1.71 10.77
CA ALA A 130 5.34 -1.49 9.35
C ALA A 130 6.11 -0.18 9.12
N THR A 131 7.15 -0.24 8.28
CA THR A 131 7.99 0.91 7.90
C THR A 131 8.05 1.08 6.38
N SER A 132 9.11 0.61 5.71
CA SER A 132 9.35 0.77 4.28
C SER A 132 9.01 -0.45 3.43
N ASP A 133 9.00 -1.63 4.04
CA ASP A 133 8.84 -2.87 3.30
C ASP A 133 7.40 -3.08 2.87
N PHE A 134 7.21 -3.41 1.59
CA PHE A 134 5.91 -3.73 1.02
C PHE A 134 5.99 -5.02 0.20
N PHE A 135 4.85 -5.62 -0.06
CA PHE A 135 4.75 -6.79 -0.94
C PHE A 135 3.63 -6.62 -1.97
N ILE A 136 3.74 -7.38 -3.05
CA ILE A 136 2.74 -7.45 -4.12
C ILE A 136 2.23 -8.89 -4.18
N CYS A 137 0.91 -9.07 -4.12
CA CYS A 137 0.25 -10.36 -4.22
C CYS A 137 0.27 -10.90 -5.66
N ILE A 138 0.46 -12.21 -5.80
CA ILE A 138 0.28 -12.96 -7.04
C ILE A 138 -0.87 -13.94 -6.81
N GLY A 139 -1.95 -13.78 -7.57
CA GLY A 139 -3.22 -14.42 -7.26
C GLY A 139 -3.87 -13.86 -5.98
N ASP A 140 -5.06 -14.36 -5.67
CA ASP A 140 -5.80 -13.94 -4.47
C ASP A 140 -5.21 -14.59 -3.22
N GLN A 141 -4.96 -13.78 -2.19
CA GLN A 141 -4.29 -14.17 -0.95
C GLN A 141 -5.14 -13.87 0.29
N PRO A 142 -6.34 -14.45 0.44
CA PRO A 142 -7.27 -14.12 1.54
C PRO A 142 -6.68 -14.47 2.93
N ALA A 143 -5.67 -15.34 2.98
CA ALA A 143 -4.97 -15.65 4.22
C ALA A 143 -4.17 -14.46 4.80
N LEU A 144 -3.96 -13.40 4.01
CA LEU A 144 -3.30 -12.15 4.41
C LEU A 144 -4.28 -11.08 4.90
N ASP A 145 -5.59 -11.27 4.72
CA ASP A 145 -6.63 -10.37 5.20
C ASP A 145 -6.79 -10.44 6.73
N PHE A 146 -7.48 -9.46 7.28
CA PHE A 146 -7.90 -9.50 8.69
C PHE A 146 -8.73 -10.76 8.96
N GLY A 147 -8.40 -11.48 10.01
CA GLY A 147 -8.96 -12.81 10.30
C GLY A 147 -8.32 -13.96 9.50
N GLY A 148 -7.43 -13.66 8.57
CA GLY A 148 -6.69 -14.66 7.80
C GLY A 148 -5.63 -15.38 8.63
N ALA A 149 -5.35 -16.63 8.25
CA ALA A 149 -4.54 -17.56 9.04
C ALA A 149 -3.03 -17.47 8.74
N ARG A 150 -2.56 -16.54 7.88
CA ARG A 150 -1.13 -16.46 7.57
C ARG A 150 -0.30 -16.02 8.75
N ASN A 151 -0.78 -15.05 9.53
CA ASN A 151 -0.18 -14.63 10.78
C ASN A 151 -0.97 -15.19 11.95
N PRO A 152 -0.31 -15.77 12.98
CA PRO A 152 -0.98 -16.33 14.16
C PRO A 152 -1.81 -15.29 14.93
N ASP A 153 -1.49 -13.99 14.79
CA ASP A 153 -2.22 -12.90 15.44
C ASP A 153 -3.58 -12.58 14.79
N GLY A 154 -3.87 -13.15 13.61
CA GLY A 154 -5.11 -12.93 12.86
C GLY A 154 -5.36 -11.48 12.42
N GLN A 155 -4.38 -10.57 12.61
CA GLN A 155 -4.59 -9.15 12.35
C GLN A 155 -4.41 -8.78 10.86
N GLY A 156 -3.90 -9.69 10.03
CA GLY A 156 -3.66 -9.47 8.61
C GLY A 156 -2.59 -8.41 8.32
N PHE A 157 -2.62 -7.86 7.12
CA PHE A 157 -1.70 -6.83 6.64
C PHE A 157 -2.48 -5.62 6.11
N ALA A 158 -1.79 -4.47 5.96
CA ALA A 158 -2.38 -3.23 5.49
C ALA A 158 -2.28 -3.13 3.96
N ALA A 159 -3.30 -3.59 3.25
CA ALA A 159 -3.45 -3.35 1.82
C ALA A 159 -3.70 -1.86 1.57
N PHE A 160 -2.98 -1.25 0.61
CA PHE A 160 -3.06 0.18 0.35
C PHE A 160 -3.04 0.57 -1.12
N GLY A 161 -3.03 -0.39 -2.02
CA GLY A 161 -3.01 -0.11 -3.45
C GLY A 161 -3.03 -1.37 -4.31
N ARG A 162 -2.87 -1.18 -5.60
CA ARG A 162 -2.83 -2.27 -6.57
C ARG A 162 -1.91 -1.95 -7.74
N VAL A 163 -1.33 -2.96 -8.34
CA VAL A 163 -0.61 -2.86 -9.62
C VAL A 163 -1.63 -2.67 -10.74
N ILE A 164 -1.52 -1.57 -11.48
CA ILE A 164 -2.37 -1.28 -12.66
C ILE A 164 -1.66 -1.53 -13.97
N LYS A 165 -0.31 -1.60 -13.96
CA LYS A 165 0.52 -1.99 -15.12
C LYS A 165 1.76 -2.72 -14.62
N GLY A 166 2.23 -3.73 -15.35
CA GLY A 166 3.48 -4.44 -15.07
C GLY A 166 3.32 -5.71 -14.21
N MET A 167 2.13 -6.34 -14.16
CA MET A 167 1.96 -7.65 -13.50
C MET A 167 2.81 -8.76 -14.16
N ASP A 168 3.14 -8.64 -15.44
CA ASP A 168 4.10 -9.53 -16.09
C ASP A 168 5.52 -9.37 -15.50
N VAL A 169 5.92 -8.13 -15.17
CA VAL A 169 7.18 -7.85 -14.46
C VAL A 169 7.15 -8.41 -13.05
N VAL A 170 6.04 -8.25 -12.32
CA VAL A 170 5.84 -8.85 -10.98
C VAL A 170 6.05 -10.38 -11.05
N ARG A 171 5.46 -11.05 -12.03
CA ARG A 171 5.63 -12.51 -12.24
C ARG A 171 7.06 -12.88 -12.64
N LYS A 172 7.76 -12.06 -13.45
CA LYS A 172 9.19 -12.26 -13.75
C LYS A 172 10.04 -12.16 -12.49
N ILE A 173 9.77 -11.20 -11.61
CA ILE A 173 10.47 -11.06 -10.32
C ILE A 173 10.18 -12.28 -9.44
N GLN A 174 8.92 -12.74 -9.36
CA GLN A 174 8.56 -13.95 -8.61
C GLN A 174 9.33 -15.18 -9.10
N ALA A 175 9.50 -15.31 -10.41
CA ALA A 175 10.19 -16.46 -11.04
C ALA A 175 11.72 -16.37 -10.97
N ALA A 176 12.28 -15.23 -10.58
CA ALA A 176 13.74 -15.02 -10.55
C ALA A 176 14.45 -16.01 -9.57
N PRO A 177 15.75 -16.27 -9.77
CA PRO A 177 16.51 -17.17 -8.93
C PRO A 177 16.45 -16.78 -7.45
N ALA A 178 16.26 -17.78 -6.58
CA ALA A 178 16.15 -17.57 -5.14
C ALA A 178 16.73 -18.74 -4.37
N ASP A 179 17.43 -18.45 -3.28
CA ASP A 179 17.78 -19.40 -2.25
C ASP A 179 16.68 -19.40 -1.19
N ALA A 180 15.94 -20.50 -1.06
CA ALA A 180 14.67 -20.57 -0.33
C ALA A 180 13.72 -19.45 -0.78
N GLN A 181 13.54 -18.41 0.01
CA GLN A 181 12.71 -17.25 -0.32
C GLN A 181 13.52 -15.99 -0.66
N LYS A 182 14.85 -16.02 -0.47
CA LYS A 182 15.73 -14.87 -0.73
C LYS A 182 16.10 -14.80 -2.20
N LEU A 183 15.70 -13.74 -2.90
CA LEU A 183 16.12 -13.49 -4.28
C LEU A 183 17.65 -13.32 -4.37
N THR A 184 18.29 -14.07 -5.27
CA THR A 184 19.74 -14.13 -5.43
C THR A 184 20.13 -14.13 -6.91
N PRO A 185 20.60 -12.98 -7.43
CA PRO A 185 20.68 -11.65 -6.77
C PRO A 185 19.31 -11.01 -6.53
N PRO A 186 19.18 -10.07 -5.59
CA PRO A 186 17.95 -9.28 -5.45
C PRO A 186 17.72 -8.41 -6.68
N VAL A 187 16.46 -8.18 -7.03
CA VAL A 187 16.08 -7.34 -8.18
C VAL A 187 16.00 -5.88 -7.74
N LYS A 188 16.79 -5.00 -8.37
CA LYS A 188 16.86 -3.58 -7.99
C LYS A 188 15.64 -2.79 -8.45
N ILE A 189 15.19 -1.86 -7.62
CA ILE A 189 14.35 -0.72 -7.97
C ILE A 189 15.30 0.41 -8.37
N LEU A 190 15.30 0.78 -9.63
CA LEU A 190 16.18 1.82 -10.18
C LEU A 190 15.70 3.21 -9.75
N SER A 191 14.40 3.42 -9.79
CA SER A 191 13.74 4.64 -9.29
C SER A 191 12.28 4.38 -8.90
N ALA A 192 11.77 5.22 -8.02
CA ALA A 192 10.36 5.29 -7.65
C ALA A 192 9.90 6.75 -7.68
N LYS A 193 8.79 7.05 -8.38
CA LYS A 193 8.26 8.42 -8.47
C LYS A 193 6.75 8.43 -8.64
N ARG A 194 6.09 9.47 -8.16
CA ARG A 194 4.68 9.75 -8.49
C ARG A 194 4.55 10.12 -9.97
N LEU A 195 3.43 9.72 -10.59
CA LEU A 195 3.03 10.09 -11.95
C LEU A 195 2.09 11.29 -11.93
#